data_9515c0de6c593414b89e6dc44223607a
#
_entry.id   9515c0de6c593414b89e6dc44223607a
#
_cell.length_a   1.000
_cell.length_b   1.000
_cell.length_c   1.000
_cell.angle_alpha   90.00
_cell.angle_beta   90.00
_cell.angle_gamma   90.00
#
_symmetry.space_group_name_H-M   'P 1'
#
loop_
_entity.id
_entity.type
_entity.pdbx_description
1 polymer ?
#
loop_
_entity_poly.entity_id
_entity_poly.type
_entity_poly.pdbx_seq_one_letter_code
_entity_poly.pdbx_strand_id
1 'polypeptide(L)'
;MAKKTDLKNSPKVLGLDISTKTIGWALFDIKTEKLLELTHFSPVIKPQPEDKVEEMILKVNTFIKKLEDYKDLGISKVIIEEPLLGSNNVHTVGTLMRYNAMITKAIYDALGIVPNYISTYNSRKFAWPKLMSKNDKNRETLFGGYPKDVDKKQVIWDFVSKQEPQIVWLYTKNMTLKKECFDQADAYTCVRGYMKMNSFW
;
A
#
# COMPACT_ATOMS: atom_id res chain seq x y z
N MET A 1 15.19 -23.83 -8.90
CA MET A 1 13.72 -23.82 -8.80
C MET A 1 13.34 -24.14 -7.36
N ALA A 2 12.90 -23.16 -6.56
CA ALA A 2 12.39 -23.40 -5.22
C ALA A 2 11.11 -24.21 -5.31
N LYS A 3 11.01 -25.29 -4.52
CA LYS A 3 9.85 -26.17 -4.53
C LYS A 3 8.61 -25.39 -4.05
N LYS A 4 7.49 -25.56 -4.74
CA LYS A 4 6.18 -24.93 -4.42
C LYS A 4 5.74 -25.11 -2.95
N THR A 5 6.27 -26.08 -2.24
CA THR A 5 6.03 -26.39 -0.83
C THR A 5 6.73 -25.42 0.14
N ASP A 6 7.87 -24.82 -0.24
CA ASP A 6 8.61 -23.90 0.63
C ASP A 6 7.96 -22.53 0.76
N LEU A 7 7.20 -22.11 -0.26
CA LEU A 7 6.49 -20.83 -0.27
C LEU A 7 5.27 -20.81 0.68
N LYS A 8 4.68 -21.95 1.02
CA LYS A 8 3.53 -22.01 1.96
C LYS A 8 3.95 -21.68 3.40
N ASN A 9 5.16 -22.04 3.82
CA ASN A 9 5.63 -21.92 5.20
C ASN A 9 6.56 -20.73 5.45
N SER A 10 6.84 -19.93 4.43
CA SER A 10 7.67 -18.73 4.58
C SER A 10 6.85 -17.59 5.15
N PRO A 11 7.38 -16.81 6.10
CA PRO A 11 6.69 -15.65 6.63
C PRO A 11 6.48 -14.59 5.54
N LYS A 12 5.28 -14.00 5.54
CA LYS A 12 4.89 -12.99 4.55
C LYS A 12 4.62 -11.65 5.22
N VAL A 13 4.78 -10.60 4.46
CA VAL A 13 4.42 -9.25 4.86
C VAL A 13 3.38 -8.70 3.88
N LEU A 14 2.32 -8.13 4.44
CA LEU A 14 1.25 -7.48 3.72
C LEU A 14 1.38 -5.97 3.86
N GLY A 15 1.43 -5.25 2.75
CA GLY A 15 1.40 -3.78 2.73
C GLY A 15 0.06 -3.25 2.25
N LEU A 16 -0.38 -2.19 2.90
CA LEU A 16 -1.65 -1.53 2.60
C LEU A 16 -1.44 -0.01 2.47
N ASP A 17 -1.94 0.55 1.37
CA ASP A 17 -2.21 1.98 1.24
C ASP A 17 -3.72 2.19 1.32
N ILE A 18 -4.19 2.80 2.43
CA ILE A 18 -5.61 2.86 2.77
C ILE A 18 -6.18 4.21 2.38
N SER A 19 -7.10 4.21 1.41
CA SER A 19 -8.00 5.31 1.15
C SER A 19 -9.46 4.91 1.39
N THR A 20 -10.36 5.88 1.50
CA THR A 20 -11.80 5.59 1.71
C THR A 20 -12.49 4.96 0.50
N LYS A 21 -11.85 4.92 -0.66
CA LYS A 21 -12.38 4.36 -1.91
C LYS A 21 -11.68 3.07 -2.30
N THR A 22 -10.37 3.02 -2.11
CA THR A 22 -9.51 1.93 -2.57
C THR A 22 -8.47 1.65 -1.51
N ILE A 23 -8.13 0.39 -1.34
CA ILE A 23 -7.00 -0.05 -0.54
C ILE A 23 -6.01 -0.71 -1.49
N GLY A 24 -4.84 -0.11 -1.65
CA GLY A 24 -3.71 -0.73 -2.33
C GLY A 24 -3.21 -1.92 -1.50
N TRP A 25 -2.83 -3.00 -2.17
CA TRP A 25 -2.53 -4.29 -1.56
C TRP A 25 -1.27 -4.90 -2.16
N ALA A 26 -0.25 -5.14 -1.35
CA ALA A 26 1.01 -5.76 -1.78
C ALA A 26 1.42 -6.86 -0.80
N LEU A 27 1.54 -8.09 -1.27
CA LEU A 27 1.97 -9.24 -0.47
C LEU A 27 3.37 -9.68 -0.91
N PHE A 28 4.29 -9.77 0.04
CA PHE A 28 5.66 -10.19 -0.19
C PHE A 28 6.01 -11.42 0.64
N ASP A 29 6.87 -12.25 0.10
CA ASP A 29 7.61 -13.25 0.85
C ASP A 29 8.83 -12.59 1.49
N ILE A 30 8.94 -12.69 2.82
CA ILE A 30 10.02 -12.02 3.57
C ILE A 30 11.38 -12.64 3.26
N LYS A 31 11.45 -13.97 3.13
CA LYS A 31 12.74 -14.65 2.95
C LYS A 31 13.34 -14.45 1.56
N THR A 32 12.50 -14.39 0.55
CA THR A 32 12.95 -14.27 -0.84
C THR A 32 12.85 -12.86 -1.40
N GLU A 33 12.25 -11.94 -0.63
CA GLU A 33 11.95 -10.56 -1.03
C GLU A 33 11.07 -10.45 -2.27
N LYS A 34 10.44 -11.53 -2.66
CA LYS A 34 9.64 -11.55 -3.87
C LYS A 34 8.24 -11.03 -3.62
N LEU A 35 7.79 -10.20 -4.53
CA LEU A 35 6.39 -9.85 -4.65
C LEU A 35 5.59 -11.11 -5.02
N LEU A 36 4.59 -11.44 -4.21
CA LEU A 36 3.67 -12.55 -4.45
C LEU A 36 2.36 -12.09 -5.08
N GLU A 37 1.89 -10.92 -4.64
CA GLU A 37 0.64 -10.33 -5.15
C GLU A 37 0.73 -8.81 -5.08
N LEU A 38 0.28 -8.14 -6.13
CA LEU A 38 0.06 -6.69 -6.18
C LEU A 38 -1.31 -6.44 -6.77
N THR A 39 -2.21 -5.94 -5.95
CA THR A 39 -3.60 -5.71 -6.33
C THR A 39 -4.20 -4.54 -5.57
N HIS A 40 -5.48 -4.32 -5.70
CA HIS A 40 -6.24 -3.37 -4.91
C HIS A 40 -7.58 -3.97 -4.49
N PHE A 41 -8.15 -3.37 -3.47
CA PHE A 41 -9.47 -3.70 -2.98
C PHE A 41 -10.34 -2.44 -2.95
N SER A 42 -11.41 -2.44 -3.73
CA SER A 42 -12.34 -1.31 -3.85
C SER A 42 -13.74 -1.79 -3.45
N PRO A 43 -14.10 -1.71 -2.15
CA PRO A 43 -15.39 -2.20 -1.67
C PRO A 43 -16.52 -1.34 -2.23
N VAL A 44 -17.46 -1.99 -2.90
CA VAL A 44 -18.67 -1.37 -3.42
C VAL A 44 -19.86 -1.76 -2.54
N ILE A 45 -20.50 -0.77 -1.91
CA ILE A 45 -21.67 -0.96 -1.07
C ILE A 45 -22.92 -0.57 -1.87
N LYS A 46 -23.87 -1.51 -1.97
CA LYS A 46 -25.15 -1.28 -2.65
C LYS A 46 -26.30 -1.87 -1.83
N PRO A 47 -27.43 -1.14 -1.61
CA PRO A 47 -27.55 0.30 -1.90
C PRO A 47 -26.55 1.12 -1.08
N GLN A 48 -26.22 2.32 -1.56
CA GLN A 48 -25.31 3.20 -0.81
C GLN A 48 -26.02 3.76 0.40
N PRO A 49 -25.49 3.61 1.62
CA PRO A 49 -26.04 4.21 2.84
C PRO A 49 -26.02 5.74 2.77
N GLU A 50 -27.01 6.37 3.41
CA GLU A 50 -27.04 7.83 3.57
C GLU A 50 -25.98 8.30 4.57
N ASP A 51 -25.77 7.51 5.63
CA ASP A 51 -24.78 7.81 6.65
C ASP A 51 -23.38 7.32 6.25
N LYS A 52 -22.40 8.23 6.31
CA LYS A 52 -21.01 7.95 5.94
C LYS A 52 -20.30 7.00 6.92
N VAL A 53 -20.70 6.98 8.18
CA VAL A 53 -20.12 6.06 9.16
C VAL A 53 -20.63 4.65 8.89
N GLU A 54 -21.92 4.50 8.59
CA GLU A 54 -22.50 3.22 8.18
C GLU A 54 -21.81 2.70 6.91
N GLU A 55 -21.60 3.55 5.90
CA GLU A 55 -20.86 3.19 4.68
C GLU A 55 -19.45 2.66 5.03
N MET A 56 -18.74 3.34 5.94
CA MET A 56 -17.41 2.88 6.38
C MET A 56 -17.46 1.52 7.07
N ILE A 57 -18.43 1.31 7.96
CA ILE A 57 -18.62 0.03 8.66
C ILE A 57 -18.84 -1.10 7.65
N LEU A 58 -19.72 -0.90 6.69
CA LEU A 58 -20.00 -1.90 5.65
C LEU A 58 -18.78 -2.21 4.78
N LYS A 59 -17.98 -1.18 4.45
CA LYS A 59 -16.70 -1.36 3.74
C LYS A 59 -15.70 -2.18 4.56
N VAL A 60 -15.59 -1.91 5.86
CA VAL A 60 -14.73 -2.67 6.77
C VAL A 60 -15.19 -4.12 6.87
N ASN A 61 -16.48 -4.39 6.96
CA ASN A 61 -17.02 -5.75 6.96
C ASN A 61 -16.67 -6.51 5.67
N THR A 62 -16.68 -5.81 4.54
CA THR A 62 -16.26 -6.39 3.25
C THR A 62 -14.74 -6.64 3.22
N PHE A 63 -13.96 -5.75 3.82
CA PHE A 63 -12.50 -5.92 3.97
C PHE A 63 -12.16 -7.11 4.86
N ILE A 64 -12.88 -7.32 5.97
CA ILE A 64 -12.69 -8.50 6.85
C ILE A 64 -12.88 -9.79 6.05
N LYS A 65 -13.95 -9.87 5.25
CA LYS A 65 -14.18 -11.05 4.38
C LYS A 65 -13.02 -11.27 3.41
N LYS A 66 -12.44 -10.19 2.87
CA LYS A 66 -11.25 -10.30 2.01
C LYS A 66 -10.03 -10.79 2.77
N LEU A 67 -9.83 -10.36 4.04
CA LEU A 67 -8.73 -10.84 4.88
C LEU A 67 -8.83 -12.34 5.20
N GLU A 68 -10.03 -12.90 5.23
CA GLU A 68 -10.23 -14.33 5.48
C GLU A 68 -9.52 -15.21 4.45
N ASP A 69 -9.43 -14.76 3.19
CA ASP A 69 -8.70 -15.46 2.13
C ASP A 69 -7.19 -15.55 2.42
N TYR A 70 -6.69 -14.75 3.35
CA TYR A 70 -5.26 -14.62 3.66
C TYR A 70 -4.84 -15.20 5.00
N LYS A 71 -5.79 -15.71 5.82
CA LYS A 71 -5.49 -16.25 7.16
C LYS A 71 -4.44 -17.36 7.14
N ASP A 72 -4.51 -18.26 6.16
CA ASP A 72 -3.65 -19.43 6.06
C ASP A 72 -2.38 -19.20 5.22
N LEU A 73 -2.14 -17.97 4.78
CA LEU A 73 -0.97 -17.65 3.95
C LEU A 73 0.31 -17.42 4.74
N GLY A 74 0.27 -17.44 6.09
CA GLY A 74 1.43 -17.21 6.93
C GLY A 74 1.88 -15.76 6.96
N ILE A 75 0.93 -14.82 6.91
CA ILE A 75 1.23 -13.39 7.13
C ILE A 75 1.74 -13.24 8.55
N SER A 76 2.93 -12.69 8.70
CA SER A 76 3.56 -12.42 10.00
C SER A 76 3.63 -10.95 10.34
N LYS A 77 3.47 -10.08 9.35
CA LYS A 77 3.47 -8.61 9.51
C LYS A 77 2.50 -7.95 8.55
N VAL A 78 1.87 -6.87 9.03
CA VAL A 78 1.09 -5.95 8.19
C VAL A 78 1.66 -4.56 8.33
N ILE A 79 1.88 -3.89 7.19
CA ILE A 79 2.42 -2.52 7.11
C ILE A 79 1.37 -1.64 6.49
N ILE A 80 1.08 -0.52 7.14
CA ILE A 80 0.10 0.47 6.66
C ILE A 80 0.82 1.79 6.39
N GLU A 81 0.56 2.43 5.27
CA GLU A 81 1.01 3.82 5.06
C GLU A 81 0.27 4.74 6.04
N GLU A 82 1.04 5.57 6.76
CA GLU A 82 0.45 6.58 7.64
C GLU A 82 -0.41 7.57 6.86
N PRO A 83 -1.64 7.85 7.33
CA PRO A 83 -2.45 8.90 6.73
C PRO A 83 -1.73 10.25 6.74
N LEU A 84 -1.73 10.95 5.61
CA LEU A 84 -1.15 12.29 5.53
C LEU A 84 -1.99 13.29 6.33
N LEU A 85 -1.43 13.81 7.41
CA LEU A 85 -2.07 14.81 8.28
C LEU A 85 -2.04 16.23 7.72
N GLY A 86 -1.24 16.46 6.68
CA GLY A 86 -0.99 17.78 6.08
C GLY A 86 -2.02 18.26 5.07
N SER A 87 -3.20 17.63 4.99
CA SER A 87 -4.26 18.11 4.09
C SER A 87 -4.97 19.33 4.70
N ASN A 88 -5.22 20.36 3.89
CA ASN A 88 -5.99 21.56 4.29
C ASN A 88 -7.48 21.24 4.57
N ASN A 89 -7.95 20.03 4.29
CA ASN A 89 -9.32 19.61 4.54
C ASN A 89 -9.41 18.68 5.77
N VAL A 90 -9.69 19.28 6.92
CA VAL A 90 -9.81 18.59 8.22
C VAL A 90 -10.87 17.47 8.17
N HIS A 91 -11.97 17.66 7.46
CA HIS A 91 -13.01 16.64 7.34
C HIS A 91 -12.52 15.39 6.59
N THR A 92 -11.76 15.60 5.52
CA THR A 92 -11.15 14.48 4.76
C THR A 92 -10.15 13.72 5.61
N VAL A 93 -9.26 14.43 6.33
CA VAL A 93 -8.29 13.83 7.24
C VAL A 93 -9.00 13.06 8.35
N GLY A 94 -9.99 13.66 9.01
CA GLY A 94 -10.76 13.00 10.07
C GLY A 94 -11.47 11.72 9.60
N THR A 95 -12.05 11.75 8.40
CA THR A 95 -12.69 10.57 7.80
C THR A 95 -11.67 9.47 7.50
N LEU A 96 -10.52 9.83 6.92
CA LEU A 96 -9.45 8.88 6.60
C LEU A 96 -8.87 8.25 7.87
N MET A 97 -8.64 9.03 8.92
CA MET A 97 -8.15 8.52 10.21
C MET A 97 -9.12 7.54 10.85
N ARG A 98 -10.43 7.85 10.86
CA ARG A 98 -11.44 6.92 11.37
C ARG A 98 -11.44 5.62 10.60
N TYR A 99 -11.40 5.70 9.26
CA TYR A 99 -11.40 4.52 8.41
C TYR A 99 -10.13 3.67 8.63
N ASN A 100 -8.96 4.31 8.73
CA ASN A 100 -7.70 3.63 9.06
C ASN A 100 -7.77 2.91 10.42
N ALA A 101 -8.31 3.56 11.45
CA ALA A 101 -8.46 2.94 12.77
C ALA A 101 -9.38 1.70 12.73
N MET A 102 -10.48 1.77 11.97
CA MET A 102 -11.39 0.63 11.78
C MET A 102 -10.71 -0.52 11.04
N ILE A 103 -9.96 -0.23 9.97
CA ILE A 103 -9.18 -1.23 9.21
C ILE A 103 -8.10 -1.85 10.11
N THR A 104 -7.39 -1.05 10.91
CA THR A 104 -6.39 -1.53 11.87
C THR A 104 -6.98 -2.52 12.86
N LYS A 105 -8.15 -2.17 13.43
CA LYS A 105 -8.88 -3.07 14.34
C LYS A 105 -9.30 -4.36 13.63
N ALA A 106 -9.80 -4.25 12.40
CA ALA A 106 -10.22 -5.40 11.60
C ALA A 106 -9.05 -6.37 11.30
N ILE A 107 -7.86 -5.83 11.01
CA ILE A 107 -6.65 -6.64 10.80
C ILE A 107 -6.29 -7.39 12.08
N TYR A 108 -6.29 -6.70 13.23
CA TYR A 108 -6.00 -7.33 14.51
C TYR A 108 -6.99 -8.46 14.81
N ASP A 109 -8.29 -8.22 14.63
CA ASP A 109 -9.34 -9.20 14.90
C ASP A 109 -9.26 -10.42 13.96
N ALA A 110 -8.94 -10.19 12.69
CA ALA A 110 -8.92 -11.24 11.69
C ALA A 110 -7.62 -12.07 11.70
N LEU A 111 -6.47 -11.43 11.93
CA LEU A 111 -5.15 -12.05 11.78
C LEU A 111 -4.37 -12.15 13.10
N GLY A 112 -4.82 -11.51 14.19
CA GLY A 112 -4.07 -11.42 15.45
C GLY A 112 -2.81 -10.56 15.36
N ILE A 113 -2.67 -9.74 14.31
CA ILE A 113 -1.47 -8.93 14.04
C ILE A 113 -1.75 -7.47 14.32
N VAL A 114 -0.89 -6.84 15.12
CA VAL A 114 -0.87 -5.39 15.27
C VAL A 114 -0.10 -4.80 14.08
N PRO A 115 -0.75 -4.00 13.21
CA PRO A 115 -0.07 -3.41 12.07
C PRO A 115 1.02 -2.42 12.48
N ASN A 116 2.09 -2.37 11.68
CA ASN A 116 3.09 -1.33 11.78
C ASN A 116 2.74 -0.20 10.80
N TYR A 117 3.00 1.03 11.20
CA TYR A 117 2.82 2.20 10.35
C TYR A 117 4.16 2.69 9.80
N ILE A 118 4.14 3.16 8.57
CA ILE A 118 5.29 3.80 7.94
C ILE A 118 4.84 5.09 7.26
N SER A 119 5.56 6.18 7.50
CA SER A 119 5.25 7.43 6.79
C SER A 119 5.61 7.34 5.31
N THR A 120 4.87 8.06 4.47
CA THR A 120 5.15 8.21 3.03
C THR A 120 6.61 8.61 2.77
N TYR A 121 7.17 9.49 3.62
CA TYR A 121 8.57 9.89 3.51
C TYR A 121 9.53 8.72 3.72
N ASN A 122 9.34 7.96 4.80
CA ASN A 122 10.22 6.83 5.13
C ASN A 122 10.05 5.69 4.12
N SER A 123 8.82 5.36 3.74
CA SER A 123 8.58 4.32 2.74
C SER A 123 9.35 4.59 1.44
N ARG A 124 9.26 5.82 0.92
CA ARG A 124 9.95 6.23 -0.30
C ARG A 124 11.47 6.35 -0.13
N LYS A 125 11.92 6.91 1.01
CA LYS A 125 13.35 7.06 1.31
C LYS A 125 14.07 5.72 1.34
N PHE A 126 13.50 4.72 1.97
CA PHE A 126 14.13 3.41 2.10
C PHE A 126 13.89 2.51 0.88
N ALA A 127 12.71 2.56 0.26
CA ALA A 127 12.45 1.81 -0.97
C ALA A 127 13.28 2.33 -2.15
N TRP A 128 13.41 3.65 -2.26
CA TRP A 128 14.01 4.36 -3.40
C TRP A 128 14.99 5.44 -2.92
N PRO A 129 16.16 5.06 -2.34
CA PRO A 129 17.09 6.02 -1.73
C PRO A 129 17.55 7.13 -2.69
N LYS A 130 17.71 6.78 -3.97
CA LYS A 130 18.09 7.75 -5.00
C LYS A 130 17.02 8.83 -5.21
N LEU A 131 15.74 8.48 -5.10
CA LEU A 131 14.63 9.43 -5.26
C LEU A 131 14.58 10.47 -4.14
N MET A 132 15.05 10.11 -2.94
CA MET A 132 14.96 10.93 -1.74
C MET A 132 16.29 11.50 -1.26
N SER A 133 17.37 11.35 -2.04
CA SER A 133 18.70 11.83 -1.65
C SER A 133 18.76 13.36 -1.55
N LYS A 134 19.18 13.87 -0.41
CA LYS A 134 19.40 15.31 -0.20
C LYS A 134 20.70 15.84 -0.81
N ASN A 135 21.63 14.95 -1.12
CA ASN A 135 22.98 15.30 -1.58
C ASN A 135 23.12 15.33 -3.09
N ASP A 136 22.05 15.03 -3.82
CA ASP A 136 22.09 15.06 -5.28
C ASP A 136 21.99 16.50 -5.78
N LYS A 137 22.96 16.92 -6.60
CA LYS A 137 22.96 18.23 -7.22
C LYS A 137 21.81 18.43 -8.21
N ASN A 138 21.23 17.32 -8.70
CA ASN A 138 20.05 17.30 -9.55
C ASN A 138 18.74 17.14 -8.76
N ARG A 139 18.71 17.62 -7.53
CA ARG A 139 17.54 17.62 -6.63
C ARG A 139 16.24 18.04 -7.32
N GLU A 140 16.34 18.95 -8.26
CA GLU A 140 15.19 19.47 -8.99
C GLU A 140 14.58 18.46 -9.95
N THR A 141 15.33 17.42 -10.36
CA THR A 141 14.88 16.48 -11.40
C THR A 141 14.39 15.16 -10.85
N LEU A 142 15.08 14.54 -9.88
CA LEU A 142 14.70 13.20 -9.42
C LEU A 142 14.82 13.00 -7.91
N PHE A 143 15.75 13.67 -7.22
CA PHE A 143 16.13 13.37 -5.85
C PHE A 143 15.99 14.59 -4.96
N GLY A 144 15.45 14.39 -3.79
CA GLY A 144 15.30 15.45 -2.79
C GLY A 144 14.29 16.53 -3.14
N GLY A 145 13.62 16.41 -4.23
CA GLY A 145 12.50 17.19 -4.69
C GLY A 145 12.03 16.62 -6.02
N TYR A 146 10.77 16.31 -6.12
CA TYR A 146 10.19 16.03 -7.42
C TYR A 146 10.23 17.30 -8.26
N PRO A 147 10.42 17.23 -9.59
CA PRO A 147 10.25 18.38 -10.47
C PRO A 147 8.90 19.06 -10.20
N LYS A 148 8.83 20.38 -10.32
CA LYS A 148 7.61 21.13 -9.98
C LYS A 148 6.36 20.64 -10.72
N ASP A 149 6.55 20.13 -11.93
CA ASP A 149 5.46 19.74 -12.85
C ASP A 149 5.27 18.22 -12.98
N VAL A 150 5.90 17.42 -12.09
CA VAL A 150 5.81 15.98 -12.15
C VAL A 150 4.84 15.45 -11.10
N ASP A 151 3.91 14.61 -11.54
CA ASP A 151 3.06 13.84 -10.64
C ASP A 151 3.92 12.84 -9.85
N LYS A 152 4.00 13.06 -8.54
CA LYS A 152 4.76 12.21 -7.62
C LYS A 152 4.30 10.75 -7.63
N LYS A 153 3.01 10.51 -7.81
CA LYS A 153 2.45 9.18 -7.91
C LYS A 153 2.90 8.48 -9.19
N GLN A 154 2.96 9.21 -10.30
CA GLN A 154 3.48 8.69 -11.56
C GLN A 154 4.94 8.25 -11.41
N VAL A 155 5.78 9.04 -10.76
CA VAL A 155 7.19 8.69 -10.53
C VAL A 155 7.32 7.41 -9.72
N ILE A 156 6.56 7.25 -8.64
CA ILE A 156 6.57 6.01 -7.83
C ILE A 156 6.12 4.82 -8.65
N TRP A 157 5.04 4.96 -9.41
CA TRP A 157 4.57 3.91 -10.31
C TRP A 157 5.64 3.53 -11.35
N ASP A 158 6.35 4.49 -11.94
CA ASP A 158 7.45 4.23 -12.89
C ASP A 158 8.57 3.39 -12.27
N PHE A 159 8.91 3.64 -11.00
CA PHE A 159 9.89 2.83 -10.28
C PHE A 159 9.39 1.40 -10.04
N VAL A 160 8.14 1.25 -9.59
CA VAL A 160 7.55 -0.06 -9.34
C VAL A 160 7.40 -0.84 -10.64
N SER A 161 6.89 -0.23 -11.71
CA SER A 161 6.69 -0.90 -13.00
C SER A 161 8.01 -1.38 -13.63
N LYS A 162 9.10 -0.66 -13.44
CA LYS A 162 10.44 -1.09 -13.85
C LYS A 162 10.99 -2.25 -13.00
N GLN A 163 10.67 -2.26 -11.71
CA GLN A 163 11.12 -3.30 -10.78
C GLN A 163 10.33 -4.60 -10.97
N GLU A 164 9.06 -4.50 -11.32
CA GLU A 164 8.11 -5.61 -11.45
C GLU A 164 7.47 -5.60 -12.85
N PRO A 165 8.24 -5.87 -13.91
CA PRO A 165 7.76 -5.76 -15.31
C PRO A 165 6.68 -6.78 -15.67
N GLN A 166 6.49 -7.82 -14.85
CA GLN A 166 5.46 -8.85 -15.04
C GLN A 166 4.07 -8.40 -14.57
N ILE A 167 3.94 -7.25 -13.88
CA ILE A 167 2.64 -6.77 -13.39
C ILE A 167 1.82 -6.21 -14.54
N VAL A 168 0.58 -6.67 -14.63
CA VAL A 168 -0.40 -6.14 -15.58
C VAL A 168 -1.15 -4.97 -14.95
N TRP A 169 -0.84 -3.78 -15.42
CA TRP A 169 -1.44 -2.54 -14.94
C TRP A 169 -2.79 -2.26 -15.62
N LEU A 170 -3.68 -1.59 -14.89
CA LEU A 170 -5.01 -1.26 -15.38
C LEU A 170 -5.02 0.11 -16.07
N TYR A 171 -5.60 0.15 -17.25
CA TYR A 171 -5.75 1.38 -18.03
C TYR A 171 -7.23 1.73 -18.23
N THR A 172 -7.49 3.02 -18.38
CA THR A 172 -8.78 3.54 -18.82
C THR A 172 -8.95 3.30 -20.33
N LYS A 173 -10.15 3.59 -20.85
CA LYS A 173 -10.40 3.55 -22.30
C LYS A 173 -9.48 4.49 -23.10
N ASN A 174 -9.01 5.57 -22.47
CA ASN A 174 -8.11 6.57 -23.07
C ASN A 174 -6.62 6.24 -22.86
N MET A 175 -6.28 5.01 -22.51
CA MET A 175 -4.90 4.54 -22.27
C MET A 175 -4.17 5.29 -21.15
N THR A 176 -4.89 5.91 -20.23
CA THR A 176 -4.33 6.48 -18.99
C THR A 176 -4.41 5.45 -17.87
N LEU A 177 -3.43 5.45 -16.97
CA LEU A 177 -3.44 4.59 -15.79
C LEU A 177 -4.68 4.84 -14.94
N LYS A 178 -5.31 3.78 -14.46
CA LYS A 178 -6.35 3.91 -13.45
C LYS A 178 -5.74 4.33 -12.12
N LYS A 179 -6.50 5.07 -11.31
CA LYS A 179 -6.04 5.61 -10.01
C LYS A 179 -5.63 4.51 -9.04
N GLU A 180 -6.28 3.37 -9.10
CA GLU A 180 -6.00 2.19 -8.27
C GLU A 180 -4.56 1.66 -8.46
N CYS A 181 -3.96 1.88 -9.63
CA CYS A 181 -2.57 1.49 -9.88
C CYS A 181 -1.58 2.29 -9.03
N PHE A 182 -1.90 3.53 -8.70
CA PHE A 182 -1.06 4.34 -7.82
C PHE A 182 -1.15 3.87 -6.37
N ASP A 183 -2.34 3.50 -5.90
CA ASP A 183 -2.53 2.97 -4.54
C ASP A 183 -1.81 1.60 -4.41
N GLN A 184 -1.80 0.78 -5.48
CA GLN A 184 -0.99 -0.45 -5.56
C GLN A 184 0.52 -0.15 -5.44
N ALA A 185 1.01 0.85 -6.18
CA ALA A 185 2.41 1.24 -6.18
C ALA A 185 2.85 1.82 -4.82
N ASP A 186 1.97 2.57 -4.15
CA ASP A 186 2.22 3.08 -2.80
C ASP A 186 2.25 1.92 -1.78
N ALA A 187 1.32 0.95 -1.84
CA ALA A 187 1.35 -0.26 -1.00
C ALA A 187 2.62 -1.11 -1.19
N TYR A 188 3.07 -1.29 -2.44
CA TYR A 188 4.36 -1.92 -2.76
C TYR A 188 5.53 -1.19 -2.09
N THR A 189 5.54 0.13 -2.23
CA THR A 189 6.60 1.00 -1.71
C THR A 189 6.64 0.96 -0.18
N CYS A 190 5.48 0.87 0.50
CA CYS A 190 5.39 0.71 1.95
C CYS A 190 6.10 -0.56 2.43
N VAL A 191 5.81 -1.71 1.82
CA VAL A 191 6.48 -2.97 2.20
C VAL A 191 7.97 -2.89 1.95
N ARG A 192 8.37 -2.50 0.74
CA ARG A 192 9.78 -2.44 0.35
C ARG A 192 10.56 -1.48 1.24
N GLY A 193 9.99 -0.31 1.54
CA GLY A 193 10.60 0.67 2.43
C GLY A 193 10.73 0.17 3.86
N TYR A 194 9.67 -0.45 4.39
CA TYR A 194 9.69 -1.02 5.74
C TYR A 194 10.73 -2.14 5.89
N MET A 195 10.78 -3.06 4.93
CA MET A 195 11.73 -4.16 4.95
C MET A 195 13.16 -3.63 4.96
N LYS A 196 13.52 -2.69 4.10
CA LYS A 196 14.85 -2.08 4.06
C LYS A 196 15.18 -1.23 5.30
N MET A 197 14.20 -0.52 5.85
CA MET A 197 14.39 0.28 7.06
C MET A 197 14.74 -0.58 8.27
N ASN A 198 14.19 -1.78 8.37
CA ASN A 198 14.36 -2.67 9.52
C ASN A 198 15.44 -3.73 9.32
N SER A 199 16.26 -3.60 8.29
CA SER A 199 17.38 -4.51 8.00
C SER A 199 16.97 -5.99 8.04
N PHE A 200 15.86 -6.33 7.39
CA PHE A 200 15.44 -7.72 7.22
C PHE A 200 16.29 -8.46 6.16
N TRP A 201 17.42 -7.87 5.83
CA TRP A 201 18.40 -8.39 4.86
C TRP A 201 19.73 -8.66 5.51
#